data_fe65d7c26309525c226cfb558a093ed5
#
_entry.id   fe65d7c26309525c226cfb558a093ed5
#
_cell.length_a   1.000
_cell.length_b   1.000
_cell.length_c   1.000
_cell.angle_alpha   90.00
_cell.angle_beta   90.00
_cell.angle_gamma   90.00
#
_symmetry.space_group_name_H-M   'P 1'
#
loop_
_entity.id
_entity.type
_entity.pdbx_description
1 polymer ?
#
loop_
_entity_poly.entity_id
_entity_poly.type
_entity_poly.pdbx_seq_one_letter_code
_entity_poly.pdbx_strand_id
1 'polypeptide(L)'
;SKGQRDTNIGADNLDLSLFKDGINKNDHYMVECYKQARDEFDRYFSNKTPIPAEYAYGLIANKWLFKTFKGHIGIIGAKEKLELVKELLEYDDYKEYLGIDQFEDYISVPQKFACDDINATDEMVKEQLNNATSKIFIEGIGHAKQALLWKMKQYHPAVYLSVGSGICAVAGVQDCISRPYFADWKNYRIKGYDYSKIDIWRDTGLEDIIWLEK
;
A
#
# COMPACT_ATOMS: atom_id res chain seq x y z
N SER A 1 -9.68 -6.11 -12.36
CA SER A 1 -8.79 -7.25 -12.65
C SER A 1 -8.97 -8.35 -11.61
N LYS A 2 -8.75 -9.63 -12.00
CA LYS A 2 -8.95 -10.78 -11.11
C LYS A 2 -8.09 -10.75 -9.84
N GLY A 3 -6.92 -10.16 -9.87
CA GLY A 3 -6.00 -10.12 -8.72
C GLY A 3 -6.37 -9.11 -7.63
N GLN A 4 -7.17 -8.11 -7.96
CA GLN A 4 -7.63 -7.14 -6.96
C GLN A 4 -8.86 -7.61 -6.18
N ARG A 5 -9.50 -8.69 -6.59
CA ARG A 5 -10.69 -9.22 -5.91
C ARG A 5 -10.34 -9.74 -4.53
N ASP A 6 -9.18 -10.33 -4.37
CA ASP A 6 -8.83 -11.01 -3.13
C ASP A 6 -8.47 -10.05 -1.99
N THR A 7 -7.96 -8.89 -2.33
CA THR A 7 -7.62 -7.87 -1.32
C THR A 7 -8.73 -6.88 -1.06
N ASN A 8 -9.74 -6.77 -1.92
CA ASN A 8 -10.46 -5.52 -1.96
C ASN A 8 -11.95 -5.57 -2.05
N ILE A 9 -12.54 -6.61 -2.62
CA ILE A 9 -13.97 -6.51 -2.95
C ILE A 9 -14.60 -7.88 -2.95
N GLY A 10 -15.43 -8.15 -1.97
CA GLY A 10 -16.62 -8.94 -2.21
C GLY A 10 -17.51 -8.08 -3.11
N ALA A 11 -17.45 -8.32 -4.42
CA ALA A 11 -18.08 -7.43 -5.41
C ALA A 11 -19.59 -7.28 -5.22
N ASP A 12 -20.21 -8.20 -4.50
CA ASP A 12 -21.64 -8.28 -4.33
C ASP A 12 -22.17 -7.39 -3.20
N ASN A 13 -21.30 -6.95 -2.27
CA ASN A 13 -21.69 -6.18 -1.09
C ASN A 13 -21.07 -4.78 -1.04
N LEU A 14 -20.49 -4.31 -2.14
CA LEU A 14 -19.81 -3.03 -2.19
C LEU A 14 -20.81 -1.87 -2.10
N ASP A 15 -20.73 -1.08 -1.03
CA ASP A 15 -21.47 0.19 -0.98
C ASP A 15 -20.76 1.26 -1.83
N LEU A 16 -21.20 1.38 -3.06
CA LEU A 16 -20.66 2.35 -4.01
C LEU A 16 -20.80 3.81 -3.54
N SER A 17 -21.76 4.11 -2.66
CA SER A 17 -21.94 5.47 -2.16
C SER A 17 -20.76 5.92 -1.31
N LEU A 18 -20.24 5.04 -0.46
CA LEU A 18 -19.04 5.31 0.37
C LEU A 18 -17.82 5.56 -0.49
N PHE A 19 -17.67 4.84 -1.60
CA PHE A 19 -16.54 5.02 -2.52
C PHE A 19 -16.65 6.34 -3.28
N LYS A 20 -17.82 6.70 -3.77
CA LYS A 20 -18.08 7.99 -4.43
C LYS A 20 -17.76 9.17 -3.51
N ASP A 21 -18.18 9.06 -2.26
CA ASP A 21 -17.95 10.10 -1.26
C ASP A 21 -16.44 10.24 -0.96
N GLY A 22 -15.75 9.12 -0.79
CA GLY A 22 -14.30 9.11 -0.60
C GLY A 22 -13.54 9.70 -1.78
N ILE A 23 -13.92 9.36 -3.01
CA ILE A 23 -13.34 9.92 -4.24
C ILE A 23 -13.45 11.45 -4.26
N ASN A 24 -14.62 11.99 -3.93
CA ASN A 24 -14.83 13.44 -3.90
C ASN A 24 -13.97 14.17 -2.87
N LYS A 25 -13.65 13.53 -1.77
CA LYS A 25 -12.93 14.11 -0.63
C LYS A 25 -11.42 13.91 -0.69
N ASN A 26 -10.93 12.99 -1.52
CA ASN A 26 -9.49 12.79 -1.70
C ASN A 26 -8.87 13.87 -2.59
N ASP A 27 -7.66 14.29 -2.25
CA ASP A 27 -6.88 15.25 -3.02
C ASP A 27 -6.23 14.64 -4.27
N HIS A 28 -6.21 13.32 -4.33
CA HIS A 28 -5.66 12.54 -5.44
C HIS A 28 -6.59 11.40 -5.82
N TYR A 29 -6.35 10.81 -6.98
CA TYR A 29 -7.14 9.71 -7.50
C TYR A 29 -6.32 8.76 -8.36
N MET A 30 -6.86 7.58 -8.59
CA MET A 30 -6.24 6.59 -9.47
C MET A 30 -6.99 6.53 -10.80
N VAL A 31 -6.33 6.96 -11.86
CA VAL A 31 -6.89 6.98 -13.21
C VAL A 31 -7.35 5.60 -13.67
N GLU A 32 -6.58 4.57 -13.33
CA GLU A 32 -6.87 3.20 -13.77
C GLU A 32 -8.17 2.63 -13.22
N CYS A 33 -8.57 3.03 -12.02
CA CYS A 33 -9.83 2.61 -11.43
C CYS A 33 -11.05 3.22 -12.14
N TYR A 34 -10.85 4.26 -12.93
CA TYR A 34 -11.92 5.09 -13.48
C TYR A 34 -12.02 5.04 -15.00
N LYS A 35 -11.22 4.23 -15.69
CA LYS A 35 -11.31 4.10 -17.15
C LYS A 35 -12.70 3.72 -17.65
N GLN A 36 -13.45 2.97 -16.84
CA GLN A 36 -14.81 2.55 -17.17
C GLN A 36 -15.91 3.57 -16.78
N ALA A 37 -15.57 4.55 -15.96
CA ALA A 37 -16.47 5.58 -15.46
C ALA A 37 -15.96 7.00 -15.81
N ARG A 38 -15.37 7.14 -16.96
CA ARG A 38 -14.65 8.36 -17.38
C ARG A 38 -15.52 9.63 -17.30
N ASP A 39 -16.76 9.55 -17.73
CA ASP A 39 -17.65 10.72 -17.74
C ASP A 39 -18.01 11.17 -16.32
N GLU A 40 -18.22 10.21 -15.39
CA GLU A 40 -18.43 10.55 -13.98
C GLU A 40 -17.12 11.05 -13.35
N PHE A 41 -16.01 10.45 -13.70
CA PHE A 41 -14.69 10.86 -13.25
C PHE A 41 -14.41 12.33 -13.63
N ASP A 42 -14.58 12.68 -14.90
CA ASP A 42 -14.33 14.03 -15.39
C ASP A 42 -15.24 15.05 -14.70
N ARG A 43 -16.47 14.67 -14.38
CA ARG A 43 -17.40 15.53 -13.65
C ARG A 43 -16.95 15.85 -12.23
N TYR A 44 -16.37 14.88 -11.52
CA TYR A 44 -15.92 15.06 -10.14
C TYR A 44 -14.51 15.64 -10.02
N PHE A 45 -13.66 15.40 -11.00
CA PHE A 45 -12.23 15.68 -10.94
C PHE A 45 -11.73 16.65 -12.03
N SER A 46 -12.61 17.27 -12.76
CA SER A 46 -12.25 18.25 -13.82
C SER A 46 -11.28 19.34 -13.33
N ASN A 47 -11.31 19.67 -12.04
CA ASN A 47 -10.47 20.67 -11.39
C ASN A 47 -9.22 20.07 -10.71
N LYS A 48 -8.99 18.77 -10.81
CA LYS A 48 -7.85 18.07 -10.18
C LYS A 48 -6.78 17.77 -11.22
N THR A 49 -5.55 18.06 -10.90
CA THR A 49 -4.41 17.60 -11.69
C THR A 49 -4.04 16.20 -11.24
N PRO A 50 -4.11 15.18 -12.12
CA PRO A 50 -3.70 13.85 -11.76
C PRO A 50 -2.18 13.81 -11.53
N ILE A 51 -1.79 13.17 -10.43
CA ILE A 51 -0.39 12.82 -10.21
C ILE A 51 -0.22 11.38 -10.70
N PRO A 52 0.60 11.14 -11.73
CA PRO A 52 0.84 9.77 -12.20
C PRO A 52 1.37 8.87 -11.07
N ALA A 53 0.84 7.65 -10.99
CA ALA A 53 1.24 6.69 -9.96
C ALA A 53 2.75 6.38 -10.00
N GLU A 54 3.36 6.53 -11.15
CA GLU A 54 4.79 6.36 -11.39
C GLU A 54 5.66 7.23 -10.49
N TYR A 55 5.22 8.42 -10.14
CA TYR A 55 5.94 9.27 -9.19
C TYR A 55 6.03 8.63 -7.81
N ALA A 56 4.92 8.10 -7.30
CA ALA A 56 4.91 7.42 -6.01
C ALA A 56 5.77 6.14 -6.03
N TYR A 57 5.68 5.37 -7.11
CA TYR A 57 6.54 4.19 -7.31
C TYR A 57 8.02 4.57 -7.41
N GLY A 58 8.35 5.64 -8.12
CA GLY A 58 9.72 6.13 -8.23
C GLY A 58 10.32 6.54 -6.88
N LEU A 59 9.55 7.16 -6.00
CA LEU A 59 9.98 7.54 -4.65
C LEU A 59 10.35 6.31 -3.81
N ILE A 60 9.65 5.19 -4.01
CA ILE A 60 9.96 3.91 -3.36
C ILE A 60 11.13 3.21 -4.05
N ALA A 61 11.08 3.06 -5.37
CA ALA A 61 12.05 2.29 -6.14
C ALA A 61 13.49 2.82 -5.96
N ASN A 62 13.67 4.14 -5.91
CA ASN A 62 14.98 4.76 -5.66
C ASN A 62 15.31 4.93 -4.16
N LYS A 63 14.41 4.50 -3.28
CA LYS A 63 14.54 4.56 -1.81
C LYS A 63 14.69 5.97 -1.23
N TRP A 64 14.43 7.00 -2.03
CA TRP A 64 14.54 8.39 -1.60
C TRP A 64 13.62 8.68 -0.42
N LEU A 65 12.39 8.17 -0.47
CA LEU A 65 11.39 8.38 0.57
C LEU A 65 11.88 7.86 1.93
N PHE A 66 12.40 6.65 1.96
CA PHE A 66 12.87 6.01 3.20
C PHE A 66 14.06 6.76 3.79
N LYS A 67 15.05 7.10 2.96
CA LYS A 67 16.25 7.81 3.40
C LYS A 67 15.94 9.23 3.88
N THR A 68 15.01 9.92 3.21
CA THR A 68 14.68 11.31 3.54
C THR A 68 13.83 11.43 4.80
N PHE A 69 12.92 10.48 5.02
CA PHE A 69 11.98 10.51 6.14
C PHE A 69 12.24 9.45 7.20
N LYS A 70 13.50 8.98 7.30
CA LYS A 70 13.91 8.04 8.35
C LYS A 70 13.50 8.58 9.73
N GLY A 71 12.86 7.74 10.55
CA GLY A 71 12.34 8.13 11.86
C GLY A 71 10.99 8.87 11.84
N HIS A 72 10.35 9.01 10.65
CA HIS A 72 9.08 9.72 10.50
C HIS A 72 8.10 9.03 9.56
N ILE A 73 8.44 7.85 9.07
CA ILE A 73 7.66 7.13 8.08
C ILE A 73 6.92 5.95 8.69
N GLY A 74 5.63 5.87 8.41
CA GLY A 74 4.76 4.73 8.75
C GLY A 74 4.34 3.97 7.49
N ILE A 75 3.79 2.79 7.70
CA ILE A 75 3.32 1.91 6.64
C ILE A 75 1.91 1.41 6.93
N ILE A 76 1.04 1.43 5.92
CA ILE A 76 -0.35 0.95 6.00
C ILE A 76 -0.56 -0.13 4.95
N GLY A 77 -1.00 -1.30 5.37
CA GLY A 77 -1.20 -2.41 4.45
C GLY A 77 -1.81 -3.65 5.08
N ALA A 78 -1.84 -4.74 4.31
CA ALA A 78 -2.30 -6.03 4.79
C ALA A 78 -1.45 -6.51 5.97
N LYS A 79 -2.11 -6.97 7.03
CA LYS A 79 -1.47 -7.39 8.29
C LYS A 79 -0.31 -8.34 8.04
N GLU A 80 -0.52 -9.38 7.27
CA GLU A 80 0.46 -10.43 7.01
C GLU A 80 1.70 -9.88 6.25
N LYS A 81 1.49 -8.93 5.34
CA LYS A 81 2.60 -8.25 4.65
C LYS A 81 3.39 -7.35 5.60
N LEU A 82 2.70 -6.65 6.51
CA LEU A 82 3.37 -5.79 7.49
C LEU A 82 4.16 -6.62 8.52
N GLU A 83 3.66 -7.79 8.91
CA GLU A 83 4.39 -8.73 9.75
C GLU A 83 5.67 -9.22 9.06
N LEU A 84 5.56 -9.60 7.77
CA LEU A 84 6.75 -9.95 6.97
C LEU A 84 7.74 -8.79 6.86
N VAL A 85 7.28 -7.56 6.66
CA VAL A 85 8.16 -6.37 6.62
C VAL A 85 8.90 -6.19 7.94
N LYS A 86 8.24 -6.40 9.09
CA LYS A 86 8.89 -6.35 10.40
C LYS A 86 9.99 -7.40 10.50
N GLU A 87 9.72 -8.63 10.08
CA GLU A 87 10.71 -9.71 10.10
C GLU A 87 11.89 -9.42 9.15
N LEU A 88 11.64 -8.89 7.95
CA LEU A 88 12.70 -8.48 7.03
C LEU A 88 13.61 -7.40 7.64
N LEU A 89 13.04 -6.47 8.39
CA LEU A 89 13.78 -5.40 9.06
C LEU A 89 14.53 -5.87 10.33
N GLU A 90 14.51 -7.15 10.67
CA GLU A 90 15.44 -7.73 11.65
C GLU A 90 16.83 -8.00 11.05
N TYR A 91 16.94 -8.04 9.71
CA TYR A 91 18.20 -8.32 8.99
C TYR A 91 18.89 -7.03 8.57
N ASP A 92 20.16 -6.90 8.91
CA ASP A 92 20.94 -5.69 8.63
C ASP A 92 21.10 -5.43 7.13
N ASP A 93 21.28 -6.48 6.31
CA ASP A 93 21.35 -6.37 4.85
C ASP A 93 20.08 -5.73 4.27
N TYR A 94 18.91 -6.06 4.82
CA TYR A 94 17.66 -5.48 4.35
C TYR A 94 17.46 -4.04 4.84
N LYS A 95 17.83 -3.73 6.10
CA LYS A 95 17.84 -2.36 6.62
C LYS A 95 18.73 -1.45 5.77
N GLU A 96 19.95 -1.90 5.47
CA GLU A 96 20.87 -1.15 4.62
C GLU A 96 20.30 -0.94 3.22
N TYR A 97 19.73 -1.98 2.63
CA TYR A 97 19.09 -1.92 1.32
C TYR A 97 17.93 -0.94 1.28
N LEU A 98 17.03 -1.00 2.25
CA LEU A 98 15.85 -0.13 2.30
C LEU A 98 16.22 1.30 2.74
N GLY A 99 17.21 1.44 3.62
CA GLY A 99 17.70 2.71 4.14
C GLY A 99 16.98 3.18 5.41
N ILE A 100 16.26 2.28 6.09
CA ILE A 100 15.65 2.51 7.40
C ILE A 100 15.84 1.29 8.31
N ASP A 101 15.81 1.50 9.60
CA ASP A 101 15.92 0.42 10.59
C ASP A 101 14.53 -0.17 10.89
N GLN A 102 13.49 0.66 10.85
CA GLN A 102 12.10 0.30 11.09
C GLN A 102 11.16 1.35 10.50
N PHE A 103 9.88 1.03 10.37
CA PHE A 103 8.81 2.01 10.27
C PHE A 103 8.37 2.41 11.68
N GLU A 104 8.02 3.67 11.87
CA GLU A 104 7.56 4.17 13.16
C GLU A 104 6.19 3.61 13.53
N ASP A 105 5.30 3.47 12.55
CA ASP A 105 3.97 2.91 12.73
C ASP A 105 3.62 1.89 11.66
N TYR A 106 2.91 0.85 12.08
CA TYR A 106 2.39 -0.21 11.23
C TYR A 106 0.87 -0.28 11.38
N ILE A 107 0.15 0.27 10.43
CA ILE A 107 -1.32 0.30 10.43
C ILE A 107 -1.84 -0.84 9.57
N SER A 108 -2.43 -1.84 10.20
CA SER A 108 -2.87 -3.04 9.51
C SER A 108 -4.33 -2.98 9.09
N VAL A 109 -4.60 -3.55 7.92
CA VAL A 109 -5.95 -3.86 7.43
C VAL A 109 -6.05 -5.34 7.10
N PRO A 110 -7.27 -5.91 6.98
CA PRO A 110 -7.44 -7.29 6.51
C PRO A 110 -6.77 -7.50 5.15
N GLN A 111 -6.06 -8.61 4.96
CA GLN A 111 -5.40 -8.93 3.68
C GLN A 111 -6.39 -9.15 2.56
N LYS A 112 -7.55 -9.73 2.88
CA LYS A 112 -8.64 -10.00 1.95
C LYS A 112 -9.92 -9.34 2.43
N PHE A 113 -10.75 -8.93 1.46
CA PHE A 113 -12.11 -8.45 1.72
C PHE A 113 -12.22 -7.23 2.66
N ALA A 114 -11.17 -6.38 2.69
CA ALA A 114 -11.20 -5.15 3.50
C ALA A 114 -12.35 -4.19 3.14
N CYS A 115 -12.97 -4.37 1.97
CA CYS A 115 -14.11 -3.60 1.51
C CYS A 115 -15.46 -4.24 1.84
N ASP A 116 -15.53 -5.49 2.27
CA ASP A 116 -16.79 -6.17 2.57
C ASP A 116 -17.48 -5.56 3.78
N ASP A 117 -16.67 -5.14 4.78
CA ASP A 117 -17.12 -4.32 5.88
C ASP A 117 -16.18 -3.10 6.01
N ILE A 118 -16.47 -2.09 5.21
CA ILE A 118 -15.65 -0.88 5.17
C ILE A 118 -15.73 -0.09 6.48
N ASN A 119 -16.84 -0.19 7.20
CA ASN A 119 -17.00 0.50 8.48
C ASN A 119 -16.16 -0.16 9.57
N ALA A 120 -16.12 -1.49 9.64
CA ALA A 120 -15.24 -2.21 10.57
C ALA A 120 -13.76 -1.95 10.23
N THR A 121 -13.41 -1.92 8.95
CA THR A 121 -12.05 -1.58 8.52
C THR A 121 -11.69 -0.13 8.88
N ASP A 122 -12.62 0.80 8.76
CA ASP A 122 -12.44 2.21 9.13
C ASP A 122 -12.17 2.37 10.63
N GLU A 123 -12.97 1.76 11.49
CA GLU A 123 -12.77 1.81 12.94
C GLU A 123 -11.44 1.17 13.36
N MET A 124 -11.05 0.06 12.74
CA MET A 124 -9.74 -0.57 12.96
C MET A 124 -8.58 0.38 12.61
N VAL A 125 -8.66 1.04 11.47
CA VAL A 125 -7.63 1.99 11.01
C VAL A 125 -7.59 3.21 11.92
N LYS A 126 -8.74 3.75 12.30
CA LYS A 126 -8.89 4.88 13.19
C LYS A 126 -8.26 4.63 14.57
N GLU A 127 -8.55 3.47 15.17
CA GLU A 127 -7.97 3.08 16.47
C GLU A 127 -6.44 3.08 16.43
N GLN A 128 -5.86 2.50 15.37
CA GLN A 128 -4.42 2.45 15.19
C GLN A 128 -3.83 3.83 14.91
N LEU A 129 -4.45 4.64 14.03
CA LEU A 129 -3.95 5.96 13.67
C LEU A 129 -4.01 6.97 14.82
N ASN A 130 -4.97 6.86 15.73
CA ASN A 130 -5.06 7.73 16.90
C ASN A 130 -3.82 7.64 17.82
N ASN A 131 -3.08 6.55 17.75
CA ASN A 131 -1.85 6.33 18.52
C ASN A 131 -0.58 6.50 17.68
N ALA A 132 -0.71 6.85 16.40
CA ALA A 132 0.41 6.95 15.49
C ALA A 132 1.23 8.23 15.69
N THR A 133 2.49 8.17 15.31
CA THR A 133 3.45 9.29 15.44
C THR A 133 4.08 9.70 14.11
N SER A 134 3.97 8.86 13.09
CA SER A 134 4.54 9.09 11.78
C SER A 134 4.01 10.37 11.12
N LYS A 135 4.87 11.05 10.38
CA LYS A 135 4.52 12.28 9.62
C LYS A 135 4.13 11.99 8.19
N ILE A 136 4.55 10.86 7.68
CA ILE A 136 4.23 10.39 6.34
C ILE A 136 3.95 8.89 6.38
N PHE A 137 2.91 8.47 5.67
CA PHE A 137 2.56 7.06 5.52
C PHE A 137 2.61 6.67 4.05
N ILE A 138 3.20 5.50 3.77
CA ILE A 138 2.96 4.79 2.51
C ILE A 138 1.81 3.82 2.71
N GLU A 139 0.86 3.76 1.77
CA GLU A 139 -0.30 2.88 1.90
C GLU A 139 -0.51 2.01 0.67
N GLY A 140 -0.96 0.78 0.91
CA GLY A 140 -1.36 -0.19 -0.11
C GLY A 140 -2.55 -1.01 0.35
N ILE A 141 -3.71 -0.36 0.47
CA ILE A 141 -4.97 -0.95 0.94
C ILE A 141 -6.00 -1.14 -0.18
N GLY A 142 -5.51 -1.17 -1.41
CA GLY A 142 -6.34 -1.43 -2.58
C GLY A 142 -7.49 -0.45 -2.75
N HIS A 143 -8.70 -0.96 -3.02
CA HIS A 143 -9.87 -0.09 -3.24
C HIS A 143 -10.42 0.53 -1.94
N ALA A 144 -10.15 -0.04 -0.78
CA ALA A 144 -10.58 0.53 0.50
C ALA A 144 -10.11 1.98 0.69
N LYS A 145 -8.99 2.37 0.06
CA LYS A 145 -8.49 3.75 0.07
C LYS A 145 -9.48 4.78 -0.45
N GLN A 146 -10.37 4.41 -1.37
CA GLN A 146 -11.36 5.32 -1.91
C GLN A 146 -12.35 5.81 -0.84
N ALA A 147 -12.63 4.95 0.13
CA ALA A 147 -13.50 5.30 1.25
C ALA A 147 -12.72 5.86 2.45
N LEU A 148 -11.48 5.42 2.67
CA LEU A 148 -10.77 5.64 3.93
C LEU A 148 -9.74 6.77 3.89
N LEU A 149 -9.07 7.00 2.76
CA LEU A 149 -7.88 7.86 2.73
C LEU A 149 -8.16 9.30 3.18
N TRP A 150 -9.30 9.86 2.83
CA TRP A 150 -9.70 11.19 3.25
C TRP A 150 -10.04 11.27 4.75
N LYS A 151 -10.50 10.17 5.36
CA LYS A 151 -10.80 10.07 6.79
C LYS A 151 -9.52 9.94 7.61
N MET A 152 -8.52 9.22 7.11
CA MET A 152 -7.26 9.01 7.81
C MET A 152 -6.60 10.32 8.24
N LYS A 153 -6.69 11.37 7.40
CA LYS A 153 -6.19 12.72 7.73
C LYS A 153 -6.90 13.36 8.93
N GLN A 154 -8.12 12.92 9.22
CA GLN A 154 -8.88 13.40 10.38
C GLN A 154 -8.49 12.65 11.66
N TYR A 155 -8.07 11.40 11.54
CA TYR A 155 -7.64 10.57 12.65
C TYR A 155 -6.21 10.90 13.07
N HIS A 156 -5.34 11.11 12.10
CA HIS A 156 -3.95 11.49 12.33
C HIS A 156 -3.46 12.44 11.23
N PRO A 157 -2.99 13.66 11.60
CA PRO A 157 -2.54 14.66 10.62
C PRO A 157 -1.16 14.30 10.06
N ALA A 158 -1.13 13.58 8.95
CA ALA A 158 0.06 13.16 8.24
C ALA A 158 -0.12 13.26 6.71
N VAL A 159 0.95 13.08 5.97
CA VAL A 159 0.91 12.89 4.52
C VAL A 159 0.67 11.40 4.24
N TYR A 160 -0.30 11.09 3.39
CA TYR A 160 -0.62 9.72 3.00
C TYR A 160 -0.34 9.53 1.51
N LEU A 161 0.61 8.66 1.19
CA LEU A 161 1.01 8.33 -0.18
C LEU A 161 0.48 6.95 -0.56
N SER A 162 -0.46 6.93 -1.50
CA SER A 162 -0.96 5.68 -2.07
C SER A 162 0.07 5.09 -3.02
N VAL A 163 0.72 4.04 -2.58
CA VAL A 163 1.78 3.35 -3.33
C VAL A 163 1.35 1.96 -3.83
N GLY A 164 0.13 1.54 -3.51
CA GLY A 164 -0.45 0.28 -3.99
C GLY A 164 0.52 -0.89 -3.86
N SER A 165 0.95 -1.46 -5.00
CA SER A 165 1.90 -2.57 -5.03
C SER A 165 3.32 -2.23 -4.55
N GLY A 166 3.62 -0.97 -4.27
CA GLY A 166 4.86 -0.59 -3.58
C GLY A 166 5.02 -1.25 -2.22
N ILE A 167 3.90 -1.58 -1.54
CA ILE A 167 3.94 -2.39 -0.31
C ILE A 167 4.44 -3.81 -0.60
N CYS A 168 4.10 -4.38 -1.76
CA CYS A 168 4.63 -5.69 -2.16
C CYS A 168 6.14 -5.64 -2.41
N ALA A 169 6.65 -4.52 -2.96
CA ALA A 169 8.09 -4.33 -3.12
C ALA A 169 8.78 -4.30 -1.75
N VAL A 170 8.26 -3.51 -0.81
CA VAL A 170 8.78 -3.45 0.56
C VAL A 170 8.68 -4.80 1.28
N ALA A 171 7.70 -5.62 0.98
CA ALA A 171 7.56 -6.97 1.52
C ALA A 171 8.40 -8.05 0.78
N GLY A 172 9.23 -7.66 -0.20
CA GLY A 172 10.06 -8.60 -0.96
C GLY A 172 9.29 -9.55 -1.89
N VAL A 173 8.07 -9.17 -2.28
CA VAL A 173 7.16 -10.02 -3.08
C VAL A 173 6.64 -9.31 -4.34
N GLN A 174 7.41 -8.34 -4.84
CA GLN A 174 7.04 -7.58 -6.03
C GLN A 174 7.43 -8.32 -7.31
N ASP A 175 6.44 -8.52 -8.18
CA ASP A 175 6.67 -8.93 -9.56
C ASP A 175 7.16 -7.73 -10.40
N CYS A 176 8.42 -7.74 -10.78
CA CYS A 176 9.06 -6.67 -11.55
C CYS A 176 8.60 -6.65 -13.02
N ILE A 177 8.14 -7.76 -13.56
CA ILE A 177 7.65 -7.84 -14.95
C ILE A 177 6.37 -7.01 -15.12
N SER A 178 5.44 -7.13 -14.17
CA SER A 178 4.18 -6.37 -14.21
C SER A 178 4.33 -4.94 -13.67
N ARG A 179 5.48 -4.62 -13.09
CA ARG A 179 5.78 -3.31 -12.48
C ARG A 179 7.20 -2.87 -12.84
N PRO A 180 7.44 -2.43 -14.07
CA PRO A 180 8.78 -2.09 -14.55
C PRO A 180 9.48 -0.96 -13.77
N TYR A 181 8.74 -0.19 -12.98
CA TYR A 181 9.33 0.81 -12.06
C TYR A 181 10.20 0.18 -10.98
N PHE A 182 10.04 -1.11 -10.72
CA PHE A 182 10.81 -1.89 -9.75
C PHE A 182 11.80 -2.83 -10.44
N ALA A 183 12.20 -2.57 -11.70
CA ALA A 183 13.10 -3.43 -12.46
C ALA A 183 14.42 -3.71 -11.72
N ASP A 184 14.95 -2.70 -11.02
CA ASP A 184 16.20 -2.82 -10.23
C ASP A 184 15.91 -3.15 -8.74
N TRP A 185 14.67 -3.45 -8.38
CA TRP A 185 14.31 -3.76 -7.01
C TRP A 185 14.66 -5.20 -6.67
N LYS A 186 15.42 -5.36 -5.59
CA LYS A 186 15.79 -6.69 -5.09
C LYS A 186 14.73 -7.21 -4.13
N ASN A 187 14.23 -8.40 -4.40
CA ASN A 187 13.29 -9.07 -3.52
C ASN A 187 14.05 -9.85 -2.44
N TYR A 188 14.19 -9.25 -1.27
CA TYR A 188 14.72 -9.95 -0.10
C TYR A 188 13.67 -10.89 0.46
N ARG A 189 14.03 -12.16 0.67
CA ARG A 189 13.17 -13.19 1.24
C ARG A 189 13.85 -13.92 2.36
N ILE A 190 13.09 -14.27 3.38
CA ILE A 190 13.57 -15.02 4.55
C ILE A 190 13.50 -16.52 4.22
N LYS A 191 14.61 -17.21 4.36
CA LYS A 191 14.66 -18.66 4.17
C LYS A 191 13.85 -19.38 5.23
N GLY A 192 12.95 -20.29 4.80
CA GLY A 192 12.05 -21.03 5.70
C GLY A 192 10.80 -20.26 6.14
N TYR A 193 10.59 -19.03 5.72
CA TYR A 193 9.34 -18.32 5.96
C TYR A 193 8.19 -18.93 5.14
N ASP A 194 7.01 -19.01 5.73
CA ASP A 194 5.81 -19.52 5.06
C ASP A 194 5.13 -18.42 4.21
N TYR A 195 5.57 -18.29 2.97
CA TYR A 195 5.02 -17.32 2.01
C TYR A 195 3.59 -17.65 1.55
N SER A 196 3.03 -18.83 1.88
CA SER A 196 1.63 -19.13 1.55
C SER A 196 0.63 -18.23 2.29
N LYS A 197 1.06 -17.59 3.38
CA LYS A 197 0.28 -16.60 4.13
C LYS A 197 0.19 -15.25 3.43
N ILE A 198 1.09 -14.99 2.49
CA ILE A 198 1.17 -13.70 1.81
C ILE A 198 0.38 -13.77 0.51
N ASP A 199 -0.59 -12.86 0.35
CA ASP A 199 -1.29 -12.72 -0.91
C ASP A 199 -0.35 -12.07 -1.94
N ILE A 200 0.26 -12.92 -2.76
CA ILE A 200 1.14 -12.54 -3.87
C ILE A 200 0.30 -12.58 -5.13
N TRP A 201 0.10 -11.42 -5.74
CA TRP A 201 -0.78 -11.32 -6.89
C TRP A 201 -0.30 -12.12 -8.11
N ARG A 202 1.01 -12.24 -8.30
CA ARG A 202 1.65 -13.06 -9.34
C ARG A 202 2.94 -13.63 -8.80
N ASP A 203 3.07 -14.92 -8.82
CA ASP A 203 4.29 -15.62 -8.42
C ASP A 203 5.23 -15.88 -9.62
N THR A 204 4.89 -15.34 -10.78
CA THR A 204 5.67 -15.48 -12.00
C THR A 204 6.59 -14.29 -12.17
N GLY A 205 7.90 -14.53 -12.23
CA GLY A 205 8.87 -13.50 -12.55
C GLY A 205 9.45 -12.75 -11.34
N LEU A 206 9.53 -13.41 -10.20
CA LEU A 206 10.38 -12.95 -9.11
C LEU A 206 11.83 -13.24 -9.48
N GLU A 207 12.41 -12.35 -10.25
CA GLU A 207 13.84 -12.32 -10.54
C GLU A 207 14.58 -11.64 -9.37
N ASP A 208 15.88 -11.90 -9.24
CA ASP A 208 16.75 -11.27 -8.25
C ASP A 208 16.32 -11.45 -6.77
N ILE A 209 15.93 -12.67 -6.39
CA ILE A 209 15.65 -12.98 -4.99
C ILE A 209 16.97 -13.09 -4.21
N ILE A 210 17.06 -12.32 -3.14
CA ILE A 210 18.15 -12.45 -2.15
C ILE A 210 17.58 -13.16 -0.92
N TRP A 211 18.13 -14.33 -0.61
CA TRP A 211 17.72 -15.13 0.53
C TRP A 211 18.48 -14.70 1.79
N LEU A 212 17.72 -14.32 2.81
CA LEU A 212 18.21 -14.03 4.15
C LEU A 212 18.16 -15.30 4.99
N GLU A 213 19.24 -15.59 5.70
CA GLU A 213 19.37 -16.72 6.62
C GLU A 213 19.63 -16.17 8.02
N LYS A 214 19.03 -16.82 9.04
CA LYS A 214 19.28 -16.48 10.46
C LYS A 214 20.59 -17.04 10.91
#